data_e31992d76d9415a93b213b4a2db2ea6a
#
_entry.id   e31992d76d9415a93b213b4a2db2ea6a
#
_cell.length_a   1.000
_cell.length_b   1.000
_cell.length_c   1.000
_cell.angle_alpha   90.00
_cell.angle_beta   90.00
_cell.angle_gamma   90.00
#
_symmetry.space_group_name_H-M   'P 1'
#
loop_
_entity.id
_entity.type
_entity.pdbx_description
1 polymer ?
#
loop_
_entity_poly.entity_id
_entity_poly.type
_entity_poly.pdbx_seq_one_letter_code
_entity_poly.pdbx_strand_id
1 'polypeptide(L)'
;FGKAFKENGKNAAALSKIAALDSDGDGFTNAIEAQAKANSGDKNSTPSKAGGWLDLASLIPKEVQVLFPTIRSWLPKDATLTSADIAAAKAMGATLSVADENTIYIPVENQRPAGTALIFPAVFQGKTFFLLMTTDKQLKISKVQVMNAKNVPTAKTSKAYARLVGVAAQSVPTTTGTDIDAAITQAVKNAGALLYLRLKGA
;
A
#
# COMPACT_ATOMS: atom_id res chain seq x y z
N PHE A 1 17.10 -2.60 18.97
CA PHE A 1 17.64 -2.91 17.63
C PHE A 1 17.88 -1.64 16.80
N GLY A 2 16.84 -0.86 16.44
CA GLY A 2 16.94 0.26 15.50
C GLY A 2 17.96 1.34 15.90
N LYS A 3 18.11 1.66 17.20
CA LYS A 3 19.11 2.61 17.70
C LYS A 3 20.53 2.11 17.42
N ALA A 4 20.85 0.89 17.84
CA ALA A 4 22.17 0.28 17.63
C ALA A 4 22.52 0.15 16.15
N PHE A 5 21.54 -0.23 15.29
CA PHE A 5 21.72 -0.29 13.85
C PHE A 5 22.06 1.08 13.24
N LYS A 6 21.36 2.14 13.70
CA LYS A 6 21.60 3.52 13.27
C LYS A 6 23.01 4.00 13.66
N GLU A 7 23.43 3.75 14.90
CA GLU A 7 24.75 4.14 15.43
C GLU A 7 25.91 3.43 14.73
N ASN A 8 25.68 2.26 14.17
CA ASN A 8 26.67 1.48 13.44
C ASN A 8 26.65 1.67 11.91
N GLY A 9 25.93 2.68 11.39
CA GLY A 9 26.01 3.11 9.99
C GLY A 9 24.91 2.58 9.07
N LYS A 10 23.90 1.88 9.58
CA LYS A 10 22.71 1.43 8.81
C LYS A 10 23.01 0.61 7.55
N ASN A 11 24.03 -0.25 7.59
CA ASN A 11 24.45 -1.07 6.46
C ASN A 11 24.62 -2.54 6.87
N ALA A 12 24.98 -3.41 5.92
CA ALA A 12 25.17 -4.83 6.19
C ALA A 12 26.24 -5.10 7.27
N ALA A 13 27.33 -4.32 7.32
CA ALA A 13 28.36 -4.45 8.36
C ALA A 13 27.81 -4.09 9.75
N ALA A 14 26.85 -3.15 9.85
CA ALA A 14 26.17 -2.84 11.09
C ALA A 14 25.39 -4.02 11.65
N LEU A 15 24.74 -4.83 10.78
CA LEU A 15 24.02 -6.04 11.22
C LEU A 15 24.96 -7.05 11.88
N SER A 16 26.14 -7.27 11.30
CA SER A 16 27.15 -8.16 11.89
C SER A 16 27.62 -7.67 13.26
N LYS A 17 27.81 -6.34 13.42
CA LYS A 17 28.26 -5.75 14.69
C LYS A 17 27.24 -5.86 15.82
N ILE A 18 25.96 -5.79 15.49
CA ILE A 18 24.87 -5.86 16.49
C ILE A 18 24.30 -7.27 16.65
N ALA A 19 24.79 -8.24 15.90
CA ALA A 19 24.28 -9.61 15.91
C ALA A 19 24.29 -10.28 17.29
N ALA A 20 25.34 -10.01 18.09
CA ALA A 20 25.50 -10.56 19.43
C ALA A 20 24.81 -9.75 20.54
N LEU A 21 24.19 -8.62 20.22
CA LEU A 21 23.46 -7.81 21.18
C LEU A 21 22.05 -8.40 21.41
N ASP A 22 21.59 -8.30 22.64
CA ASP A 22 20.18 -8.42 23.02
C ASP A 22 19.59 -7.00 23.02
N SER A 23 18.77 -6.68 22.02
CA SER A 23 18.34 -5.30 21.78
C SER A 23 17.08 -4.88 22.53
N ASP A 24 16.30 -5.83 23.05
CA ASP A 24 15.04 -5.59 23.76
C ASP A 24 15.04 -6.17 25.20
N GLY A 25 16.10 -6.90 25.55
CA GLY A 25 16.28 -7.41 26.91
C GLY A 25 15.46 -8.64 27.23
N ASP A 26 15.16 -9.50 26.25
CA ASP A 26 14.40 -10.73 26.43
C ASP A 26 15.26 -11.98 26.68
N GLY A 27 16.60 -11.83 26.60
CA GLY A 27 17.60 -12.89 26.84
C GLY A 27 18.06 -13.58 25.55
N PHE A 28 17.57 -13.20 24.37
CA PHE A 28 18.01 -13.71 23.08
C PHE A 28 18.80 -12.66 22.32
N THR A 29 19.82 -13.09 21.58
CA THR A 29 20.58 -12.15 20.74
C THR A 29 19.86 -11.86 19.44
N ASN A 30 20.13 -10.69 18.85
CA ASN A 30 19.54 -10.30 17.57
C ASN A 30 19.76 -11.36 16.47
N ALA A 31 20.91 -12.08 16.50
CA ALA A 31 21.20 -13.15 15.55
C ALA A 31 20.27 -14.36 15.74
N ILE A 32 20.06 -14.79 16.99
CA ILE A 32 19.18 -15.91 17.34
C ILE A 32 17.74 -15.58 16.93
N GLU A 33 17.31 -14.38 17.26
CA GLU A 33 15.97 -13.91 16.93
C GLU A 33 15.75 -13.81 15.42
N ALA A 34 16.70 -13.22 14.68
CA ALA A 34 16.63 -13.14 13.22
C ALA A 34 16.54 -14.52 12.58
N GLN A 35 17.32 -15.50 13.08
CA GLN A 35 17.26 -16.88 12.59
C GLN A 35 15.92 -17.55 12.90
N ALA A 36 15.34 -17.27 14.06
CA ALA A 36 14.03 -17.77 14.47
C ALA A 36 12.86 -16.98 13.89
N LYS A 37 13.11 -15.89 13.14
CA LYS A 37 12.10 -14.96 12.66
C LYS A 37 11.32 -14.28 13.80
N ALA A 38 12.01 -13.99 14.91
CA ALA A 38 11.52 -13.17 16.01
C ALA A 38 11.94 -11.71 15.83
N ASN A 39 11.22 -10.77 16.45
CA ASN A 39 11.47 -9.34 16.32
C ASN A 39 12.46 -8.89 17.43
N SER A 40 13.71 -8.66 17.08
CA SER A 40 14.78 -8.20 17.98
C SER A 40 14.58 -6.78 18.58
N GLY A 41 13.40 -6.25 18.54
CA GLY A 41 13.02 -4.97 19.15
C GLY A 41 11.73 -5.07 19.95
N ASP A 42 11.20 -6.26 20.16
CA ASP A 42 10.00 -6.53 20.95
C ASP A 42 10.21 -7.74 21.87
N LYS A 43 10.45 -7.51 23.15
CA LYS A 43 10.67 -8.52 24.16
C LYS A 43 9.58 -9.60 24.30
N ASN A 44 8.43 -9.40 23.69
CA ASN A 44 7.35 -10.38 23.67
C ASN A 44 7.43 -11.32 22.45
N SER A 45 8.30 -11.01 21.50
CA SER A 45 8.55 -11.79 20.28
C SER A 45 9.82 -12.60 20.48
N THR A 46 9.72 -13.77 21.07
CA THR A 46 10.86 -14.65 21.34
C THR A 46 10.98 -15.75 20.29
N PRO A 47 12.11 -16.47 20.18
CA PRO A 47 12.26 -17.62 19.31
C PRO A 47 11.17 -18.70 19.44
N SER A 48 10.62 -18.87 20.65
CA SER A 48 9.51 -19.80 20.91
C SER A 48 8.14 -19.25 20.55
N LYS A 49 8.03 -17.93 20.35
CA LYS A 49 6.83 -17.21 19.93
C LYS A 49 7.09 -16.44 18.64
N ALA A 50 7.90 -17.00 17.76
CA ALA A 50 8.21 -16.42 16.47
C ALA A 50 6.94 -16.31 15.63
N GLY A 51 6.76 -15.18 14.99
CA GLY A 51 5.57 -14.82 14.21
C GLY A 51 5.24 -13.37 14.50
N GLY A 52 5.38 -12.48 13.53
CA GLY A 52 5.25 -11.05 13.73
C GLY A 52 6.61 -10.35 13.96
N TRP A 53 7.71 -11.02 13.65
CA TRP A 53 9.05 -10.41 13.64
C TRP A 53 9.15 -9.24 12.65
N LEU A 54 8.26 -9.23 11.68
CA LEU A 54 7.98 -8.06 10.85
C LEU A 54 6.69 -7.45 11.38
N ASP A 55 6.79 -6.28 12.01
CA ASP A 55 5.60 -5.47 12.25
C ASP A 55 5.11 -4.94 10.90
N LEU A 56 4.23 -5.72 10.26
CA LEU A 56 3.64 -5.35 8.98
C LEU A 56 2.92 -4.01 9.07
N ALA A 57 2.45 -3.62 10.25
CA ALA A 57 1.83 -2.32 10.45
C ALA A 57 2.83 -1.18 10.24
N SER A 58 4.12 -1.38 10.53
CA SER A 58 5.16 -0.38 10.28
C SER A 58 5.46 -0.15 8.80
N LEU A 59 5.11 -1.10 7.93
CA LEU A 59 5.24 -1.00 6.47
C LEU A 59 4.05 -0.29 5.82
N ILE A 60 2.96 -0.09 6.56
CA ILE A 60 1.77 0.57 6.04
C ILE A 60 1.97 2.09 6.13
N PRO A 61 1.82 2.84 5.03
CA PRO A 61 1.92 4.29 5.06
C PRO A 61 0.95 4.91 6.07
N LYS A 62 1.41 5.93 6.81
CA LYS A 62 0.57 6.61 7.82
C LYS A 62 -0.73 7.15 7.24
N GLU A 63 -0.68 7.63 6.00
CA GLU A 63 -1.83 8.15 5.27
C GLU A 63 -2.89 7.07 5.04
N VAL A 64 -2.47 5.83 4.84
CA VAL A 64 -3.35 4.66 4.74
C VAL A 64 -3.91 4.30 6.12
N GLN A 65 -3.05 4.22 7.15
CA GLN A 65 -3.48 3.87 8.51
C GLN A 65 -4.55 4.81 9.06
N VAL A 66 -4.42 6.12 8.80
CA VAL A 66 -5.40 7.14 9.26
C VAL A 66 -6.80 6.90 8.70
N LEU A 67 -6.93 6.28 7.52
CA LEU A 67 -8.24 5.97 6.92
C LEU A 67 -8.89 4.71 7.53
N PHE A 68 -8.15 3.95 8.32
CA PHE A 68 -8.61 2.73 8.96
C PHE A 68 -8.21 2.71 10.46
N PRO A 69 -8.74 3.63 11.27
CA PRO A 69 -8.25 3.88 12.62
C PRO A 69 -8.44 2.70 13.59
N THR A 70 -9.38 1.82 13.31
CA THR A 70 -9.67 0.63 14.14
C THR A 70 -8.84 -0.59 13.73
N ILE A 71 -8.25 -0.59 12.55
CA ILE A 71 -7.51 -1.73 12.01
C ILE A 71 -6.12 -1.82 12.67
N ARG A 72 -5.77 -3.02 13.10
CA ARG A 72 -4.46 -3.35 13.68
C ARG A 72 -3.70 -4.40 12.87
N SER A 73 -4.39 -5.12 11.99
CA SER A 73 -3.80 -6.16 11.17
C SER A 73 -3.91 -5.81 9.69
N TRP A 74 -2.83 -6.06 8.93
CA TRP A 74 -2.71 -5.70 7.54
C TRP A 74 -2.09 -6.83 6.74
N LEU A 75 -2.52 -6.98 5.50
CA LEU A 75 -1.93 -7.87 4.52
C LEU A 75 -1.50 -7.05 3.30
N PRO A 76 -0.25 -6.64 3.18
CA PRO A 76 0.27 -6.07 1.95
C PRO A 76 0.37 -7.15 0.88
N LYS A 77 -0.10 -6.85 -0.32
CA LYS A 77 -0.05 -7.75 -1.48
C LYS A 77 0.54 -7.02 -2.67
N ASP A 78 1.61 -7.56 -3.22
CA ASP A 78 2.21 -7.01 -4.43
C ASP A 78 1.31 -7.27 -5.64
N ALA A 79 1.04 -6.22 -6.38
CA ALA A 79 0.25 -6.23 -7.59
C ALA A 79 1.19 -6.27 -8.81
N THR A 80 1.84 -7.41 -9.02
CA THR A 80 2.63 -7.66 -10.24
C THR A 80 1.71 -7.89 -11.44
N LEU A 81 2.12 -7.48 -12.63
CA LEU A 81 1.32 -7.51 -13.86
C LEU A 81 1.93 -8.46 -14.89
N THR A 82 1.13 -9.38 -15.37
CA THR A 82 1.45 -10.19 -16.55
C THR A 82 0.96 -9.50 -17.83
N SER A 83 1.45 -9.94 -18.99
CA SER A 83 0.95 -9.47 -20.29
C SER A 83 -0.55 -9.71 -20.46
N ALA A 84 -1.08 -10.81 -19.89
CA ALA A 84 -2.51 -11.11 -19.90
C ALA A 84 -3.31 -10.11 -19.04
N ASP A 85 -2.78 -9.70 -17.89
CA ASP A 85 -3.39 -8.68 -17.04
C ASP A 85 -3.46 -7.32 -17.75
N ILE A 86 -2.38 -6.94 -18.43
CA ILE A 86 -2.30 -5.69 -19.21
C ILE A 86 -3.34 -5.71 -20.35
N ALA A 87 -3.46 -6.83 -21.06
CA ALA A 87 -4.47 -6.99 -22.10
C ALA A 87 -5.90 -6.92 -21.54
N ALA A 88 -6.16 -7.57 -20.39
CA ALA A 88 -7.45 -7.53 -19.72
C ALA A 88 -7.79 -6.11 -19.22
N ALA A 89 -6.82 -5.37 -18.67
CA ALA A 89 -7.01 -3.97 -18.28
C ALA A 89 -7.41 -3.10 -19.47
N LYS A 90 -6.76 -3.30 -20.63
CA LYS A 90 -7.09 -2.59 -21.87
C LYS A 90 -8.54 -2.86 -22.31
N ALA A 91 -9.02 -4.10 -22.21
CA ALA A 91 -10.40 -4.44 -22.48
C ALA A 91 -11.40 -3.75 -21.55
N MET A 92 -10.96 -3.41 -20.31
CA MET A 92 -11.72 -2.61 -19.35
C MET A 92 -11.61 -1.09 -19.62
N GLY A 93 -10.87 -0.66 -20.64
CA GLY A 93 -10.59 0.75 -20.95
C GLY A 93 -9.55 1.40 -20.03
N ALA A 94 -8.80 0.60 -19.28
CA ALA A 94 -7.66 1.07 -18.48
C ALA A 94 -6.36 0.93 -19.26
N THR A 95 -5.37 1.76 -18.94
CA THR A 95 -4.03 1.69 -19.52
C THR A 95 -3.05 1.35 -18.40
N LEU A 96 -2.62 0.08 -18.39
CA LEU A 96 -1.63 -0.42 -17.43
C LEU A 96 -0.36 -0.88 -18.15
N SER A 97 0.75 -0.75 -17.45
CA SER A 97 2.07 -1.23 -17.83
C SER A 97 2.76 -1.85 -16.61
N VAL A 98 3.91 -2.45 -16.77
CA VAL A 98 4.73 -2.94 -15.64
C VAL A 98 5.11 -1.81 -14.67
N ALA A 99 5.20 -0.57 -15.15
CA ALA A 99 5.46 0.59 -14.29
C ALA A 99 4.31 0.92 -13.32
N ASP A 100 3.12 0.35 -13.53
CA ASP A 100 1.96 0.52 -12.65
C ASP A 100 1.88 -0.57 -11.56
N GLU A 101 2.84 -1.50 -11.52
CA GLU A 101 2.98 -2.46 -10.42
C GLU A 101 3.08 -1.72 -9.08
N ASN A 102 2.40 -2.24 -8.06
CA ASN A 102 2.21 -1.51 -6.82
C ASN A 102 1.94 -2.46 -5.65
N THR A 103 1.92 -1.93 -4.44
CA THR A 103 1.50 -2.67 -3.25
C THR A 103 0.06 -2.31 -2.89
N ILE A 104 -0.80 -3.32 -2.83
CA ILE A 104 -2.17 -3.21 -2.31
C ILE A 104 -2.12 -3.45 -0.81
N TYR A 105 -2.59 -2.48 -0.02
CA TYR A 105 -2.72 -2.60 1.42
C TYR A 105 -4.13 -3.11 1.76
N ILE A 106 -4.22 -4.30 2.35
CA ILE A 106 -5.49 -4.93 2.70
C ILE A 106 -5.66 -4.85 4.22
N PRO A 107 -6.55 -3.99 4.73
CA PRO A 107 -6.93 -3.98 6.14
C PRO A 107 -7.65 -5.28 6.49
N VAL A 108 -7.28 -5.88 7.62
CA VAL A 108 -7.88 -7.15 8.10
C VAL A 108 -8.60 -6.91 9.43
N GLU A 109 -9.87 -7.26 9.46
CA GLU A 109 -10.71 -7.20 10.64
C GLU A 109 -11.39 -8.56 10.85
N ASN A 110 -11.31 -9.09 12.07
CA ASN A 110 -11.84 -10.42 12.40
C ASN A 110 -11.38 -11.52 11.41
N GLN A 111 -10.08 -11.50 11.05
CA GLN A 111 -9.44 -12.42 10.12
C GLN A 111 -9.99 -12.38 8.68
N ARG A 112 -10.68 -11.31 8.30
CA ARG A 112 -11.25 -11.13 6.96
C ARG A 112 -10.83 -9.77 6.38
N PRO A 113 -10.64 -9.69 5.06
CA PRO A 113 -10.43 -8.39 4.41
C PRO A 113 -11.59 -7.42 4.71
N ALA A 114 -11.26 -6.22 5.15
CA ALA A 114 -12.24 -5.15 5.41
C ALA A 114 -12.33 -4.13 4.26
N GLY A 115 -11.45 -4.26 3.28
CA GLY A 115 -11.37 -3.38 2.12
C GLY A 115 -9.96 -3.39 1.53
N THR A 116 -9.61 -2.34 0.79
CA THR A 116 -8.27 -2.13 0.25
C THR A 116 -7.87 -0.68 0.33
N ALA A 117 -6.57 -0.43 0.28
CA ALA A 117 -6.02 0.90 0.01
C ALA A 117 -4.89 0.79 -1.01
N LEU A 118 -4.79 1.77 -1.89
CA LEU A 118 -3.77 1.85 -2.93
C LEU A 118 -3.33 3.29 -3.10
N ILE A 119 -2.01 3.52 -3.14
CA ILE A 119 -1.40 4.81 -3.48
C ILE A 119 -0.88 4.69 -4.91
N PHE A 120 -1.25 5.60 -5.78
CA PHE A 120 -0.87 5.55 -7.20
C PHE A 120 -0.68 6.93 -7.80
N PRO A 121 0.15 7.05 -8.85
CA PRO A 121 0.38 8.31 -9.51
C PRO A 121 -0.80 8.71 -10.42
N ALA A 122 -0.98 10.02 -10.55
CA ALA A 122 -1.77 10.65 -11.59
C ALA A 122 -0.94 11.73 -12.27
N VAL A 123 -1.18 11.98 -13.54
CA VAL A 123 -0.45 12.99 -14.32
C VAL A 123 -1.44 14.01 -14.87
N PHE A 124 -1.14 15.29 -14.68
CA PHE A 124 -1.91 16.39 -15.25
C PHE A 124 -0.95 17.47 -15.77
N GLN A 125 -1.07 17.84 -17.03
CA GLN A 125 -0.19 18.81 -17.71
C GLN A 125 1.31 18.52 -17.49
N GLY A 126 1.70 17.26 -17.63
CA GLY A 126 3.09 16.80 -17.45
C GLY A 126 3.60 16.79 -16.01
N LYS A 127 2.74 17.10 -15.03
CA LYS A 127 3.10 17.09 -13.60
C LYS A 127 2.48 15.88 -12.91
N THR A 128 3.32 15.10 -12.20
CA THR A 128 2.88 13.94 -11.42
C THR A 128 2.46 14.38 -10.02
N PHE A 129 1.37 13.80 -9.54
CA PHE A 129 0.91 13.87 -8.15
C PHE A 129 0.37 12.50 -7.72
N PHE A 130 0.17 12.29 -6.43
CA PHE A 130 -0.24 10.99 -5.92
C PHE A 130 -1.65 11.04 -5.33
N LEU A 131 -2.38 9.98 -5.61
CA LEU A 131 -3.72 9.72 -5.09
C LEU A 131 -3.67 8.53 -4.14
N LEU A 132 -4.55 8.56 -3.14
CA LEU A 132 -4.85 7.43 -2.28
C LEU A 132 -6.32 7.08 -2.48
N MET A 133 -6.59 5.84 -2.87
CA MET A 133 -7.93 5.28 -3.01
C MET A 133 -8.13 4.19 -1.97
N THR A 134 -9.31 4.16 -1.36
CA THR A 134 -9.76 3.03 -0.54
C THR A 134 -11.03 2.44 -1.11
N THR A 135 -11.21 1.14 -0.88
CA THR A 135 -12.44 0.42 -1.23
C THR A 135 -13.00 -0.31 -0.02
N ASP A 136 -14.26 -0.68 -0.09
CA ASP A 136 -14.86 -1.67 0.79
C ASP A 136 -14.48 -3.11 0.38
N LYS A 137 -15.01 -4.08 1.11
CA LYS A 137 -14.78 -5.52 0.86
C LYS A 137 -15.37 -6.04 -0.46
N GLN A 138 -16.26 -5.28 -1.12
CA GLN A 138 -16.81 -5.57 -2.44
C GLN A 138 -16.07 -4.82 -3.56
N LEU A 139 -14.94 -4.22 -3.26
CA LEU A 139 -14.17 -3.35 -4.17
C LEU A 139 -14.95 -2.13 -4.68
N LYS A 140 -15.95 -1.64 -3.94
CA LYS A 140 -16.55 -0.34 -4.19
C LYS A 140 -15.69 0.76 -3.58
N ILE A 141 -15.43 1.80 -4.33
CA ILE A 141 -14.60 2.94 -3.89
C ILE A 141 -15.28 3.63 -2.71
N SER A 142 -14.62 3.63 -1.57
CA SER A 142 -15.08 4.30 -0.35
C SER A 142 -14.57 5.74 -0.29
N LYS A 143 -13.34 5.97 -0.77
CA LYS A 143 -12.72 7.29 -0.79
C LYS A 143 -11.64 7.38 -1.87
N VAL A 144 -11.50 8.55 -2.45
CA VAL A 144 -10.33 8.96 -3.24
C VAL A 144 -9.89 10.32 -2.72
N GLN A 145 -8.59 10.50 -2.50
CA GLN A 145 -8.04 11.80 -2.08
C GLN A 145 -6.65 12.01 -2.66
N VAL A 146 -6.29 13.27 -2.87
CA VAL A 146 -4.92 13.66 -3.19
C VAL A 146 -4.06 13.61 -1.93
N MET A 147 -2.86 13.02 -2.04
CA MET A 147 -1.90 12.99 -0.93
C MET A 147 -1.10 14.28 -0.84
N ASN A 148 -0.61 14.77 -1.97
CA ASN A 148 0.16 16.00 -2.05
C ASN A 148 -0.15 16.72 -3.36
N ALA A 149 -0.77 17.89 -3.26
CA ALA A 149 -1.16 18.71 -4.40
C ALA A 149 -0.21 19.89 -4.65
N LYS A 150 1.01 19.88 -4.12
CA LYS A 150 1.97 20.99 -4.27
C LYS A 150 2.21 21.34 -5.73
N ASN A 151 2.37 20.33 -6.58
CA ASN A 151 2.66 20.50 -8.02
C ASN A 151 1.39 20.74 -8.86
N VAL A 152 0.21 20.32 -8.35
CA VAL A 152 -1.09 20.41 -9.03
C VAL A 152 -2.15 20.86 -8.01
N PRO A 153 -2.18 22.16 -7.62
CA PRO A 153 -3.10 22.64 -6.59
C PRO A 153 -4.57 22.40 -6.90
N THR A 154 -4.95 22.44 -8.17
CA THR A 154 -6.32 22.18 -8.66
C THR A 154 -6.82 20.76 -8.33
N ALA A 155 -5.92 19.81 -8.09
CA ALA A 155 -6.31 18.46 -7.66
C ALA A 155 -7.02 18.46 -6.30
N LYS A 156 -6.80 19.46 -5.42
CA LYS A 156 -7.46 19.51 -4.09
C LYS A 156 -8.97 19.66 -4.16
N THR A 157 -9.47 20.34 -5.17
CA THR A 157 -10.89 20.72 -5.31
C THR A 157 -11.61 19.99 -6.43
N SER A 158 -11.01 18.90 -6.94
CA SER A 158 -11.61 18.10 -8.00
C SER A 158 -12.96 17.51 -7.58
N LYS A 159 -13.95 17.65 -8.45
CA LYS A 159 -15.28 17.05 -8.28
C LYS A 159 -15.29 15.55 -8.56
N ALA A 160 -14.23 15.01 -9.19
CA ALA A 160 -14.11 13.58 -9.48
C ALA A 160 -14.16 12.75 -8.19
N TYR A 161 -13.60 13.23 -7.08
CA TYR A 161 -13.60 12.48 -5.82
C TYR A 161 -14.99 12.07 -5.36
N ALA A 162 -15.92 13.01 -5.34
CA ALA A 162 -17.29 12.71 -4.91
C ALA A 162 -18.03 11.79 -5.89
N ARG A 163 -17.78 11.95 -7.20
CA ARG A 163 -18.41 11.14 -8.24
C ARG A 163 -17.96 9.70 -8.26
N LEU A 164 -16.75 9.43 -7.76
CA LEU A 164 -16.14 8.09 -7.75
C LEU A 164 -16.54 7.26 -6.52
N VAL A 165 -17.01 7.89 -5.46
CA VAL A 165 -17.48 7.16 -4.26
C VAL A 165 -18.67 6.28 -4.60
N GLY A 166 -18.65 5.02 -4.14
CA GLY A 166 -19.67 4.01 -4.40
C GLY A 166 -19.55 3.28 -5.75
N VAL A 167 -18.69 3.75 -6.64
CA VAL A 167 -18.42 3.09 -7.92
C VAL A 167 -17.58 1.83 -7.68
N ALA A 168 -17.95 0.71 -8.34
CA ALA A 168 -17.10 -0.48 -8.30
C ALA A 168 -15.79 -0.23 -9.03
N ALA A 169 -14.67 -0.66 -8.45
CA ALA A 169 -13.33 -0.35 -8.94
C ALA A 169 -13.13 -0.73 -10.43
N GLN A 170 -13.68 -1.88 -10.85
CA GLN A 170 -13.63 -2.33 -12.24
C GLN A 170 -14.57 -1.55 -13.19
N SER A 171 -15.52 -0.79 -12.65
CA SER A 171 -16.57 -0.09 -13.41
C SER A 171 -16.36 1.43 -13.45
N VAL A 172 -15.20 1.92 -13.05
CA VAL A 172 -14.86 3.35 -13.17
C VAL A 172 -15.02 3.78 -14.64
N PRO A 173 -15.77 4.88 -14.92
CA PRO A 173 -16.04 5.27 -16.29
C PRO A 173 -14.79 5.67 -17.06
N THR A 174 -14.79 5.46 -18.37
CA THR A 174 -13.78 6.04 -19.26
C THR A 174 -14.08 7.53 -19.43
N THR A 175 -13.04 8.33 -19.52
CA THR A 175 -13.15 9.78 -19.73
C THR A 175 -12.43 10.20 -21.01
N THR A 176 -12.97 11.16 -21.71
CA THR A 176 -12.34 11.80 -22.89
C THR A 176 -11.93 13.26 -22.59
N GLY A 177 -12.21 13.74 -21.38
CA GLY A 177 -11.83 15.08 -20.95
C GLY A 177 -10.32 15.24 -20.78
N THR A 178 -9.86 16.48 -20.80
CA THR A 178 -8.46 16.88 -20.61
C THR A 178 -8.24 17.73 -19.34
N ASP A 179 -9.29 17.87 -18.54
CA ASP A 179 -9.25 18.62 -17.28
C ASP A 179 -8.71 17.75 -16.11
N ILE A 180 -8.57 18.36 -14.95
CA ILE A 180 -8.07 17.67 -13.73
C ILE A 180 -9.01 16.54 -13.30
N ASP A 181 -10.32 16.70 -13.47
CA ASP A 181 -11.31 15.68 -13.12
C ASP A 181 -11.16 14.43 -14.01
N ALA A 182 -10.90 14.65 -15.29
CA ALA A 182 -10.61 13.57 -16.25
C ALA A 182 -9.30 12.85 -15.91
N ALA A 183 -8.23 13.59 -15.59
CA ALA A 183 -6.95 13.02 -15.21
C ALA A 183 -7.07 12.14 -13.95
N ILE A 184 -7.79 12.61 -12.93
CA ILE A 184 -8.05 11.85 -11.70
C ILE A 184 -8.91 10.62 -12.01
N THR A 185 -9.98 10.76 -12.81
CA THR A 185 -10.87 9.64 -13.16
C THR A 185 -10.10 8.55 -13.91
N GLN A 186 -9.22 8.91 -14.86
CA GLN A 186 -8.41 7.94 -15.59
C GLN A 186 -7.40 7.23 -14.68
N ALA A 187 -6.74 7.96 -13.78
CA ALA A 187 -5.81 7.35 -12.82
C ALA A 187 -6.55 6.37 -11.88
N VAL A 188 -7.73 6.73 -11.39
CA VAL A 188 -8.57 5.86 -10.56
C VAL A 188 -9.07 4.65 -11.35
N LYS A 189 -9.38 4.82 -12.66
CA LYS A 189 -9.75 3.70 -13.54
C LYS A 189 -8.60 2.69 -13.66
N ASN A 190 -7.38 3.16 -13.85
CA ASN A 190 -6.20 2.32 -13.93
C ASN A 190 -5.97 1.56 -12.61
N ALA A 191 -6.00 2.27 -11.50
CA ALA A 191 -5.86 1.69 -10.15
C ALA A 191 -6.99 0.69 -9.84
N GLY A 192 -8.22 0.99 -10.23
CA GLY A 192 -9.37 0.10 -10.08
C GLY A 192 -9.26 -1.19 -10.88
N ALA A 193 -8.76 -1.10 -12.12
CA ALA A 193 -8.47 -2.27 -12.94
C ALA A 193 -7.38 -3.15 -12.32
N LEU A 194 -6.29 -2.53 -11.82
CA LEU A 194 -5.23 -3.24 -11.11
C LEU A 194 -5.76 -4.01 -9.91
N LEU A 195 -6.54 -3.34 -9.04
CA LEU A 195 -7.17 -3.98 -7.87
C LEU A 195 -8.03 -5.17 -8.27
N TYR A 196 -8.92 -4.97 -9.24
CA TYR A 196 -9.82 -6.03 -9.70
C TYR A 196 -9.06 -7.23 -10.25
N LEU A 197 -8.05 -7.03 -11.10
CA LEU A 197 -7.29 -8.11 -11.70
C LEU A 197 -6.47 -8.90 -10.67
N ARG A 198 -5.98 -8.24 -9.63
CA ARG A 198 -5.18 -8.89 -8.58
C ARG A 198 -6.00 -9.52 -7.46
N LEU A 199 -7.24 -9.11 -7.27
CA LEU A 199 -8.07 -9.55 -6.13
C LEU A 199 -9.31 -10.34 -6.54
N LYS A 200 -9.67 -10.38 -7.84
CA LYS A 200 -10.77 -11.24 -8.29
C LYS A 200 -10.43 -12.71 -8.03
N GLY A 201 -11.28 -13.39 -7.28
CA GLY A 201 -11.09 -14.80 -6.95
C GLY A 201 -10.15 -15.05 -5.76
N ALA A 202 -9.82 -14.01 -4.97
CA ALA A 202 -9.11 -14.14 -3.70
C ALA A 202 -10.10 -14.24 -2.52
#